data_62fd2a78baa92c175ef0785b83684d3b
#
_entry.id   62fd2a78baa92c175ef0785b83684d3b
#
_cell.length_a   1.000
_cell.length_b   1.000
_cell.length_c   1.000
_cell.angle_alpha   90.00
_cell.angle_beta   90.00
_cell.angle_gamma   90.00
#
_symmetry.space_group_name_H-M   'P 1'
#
loop_
_entity.id
_entity.type
_entity.pdbx_description
1 polymer ?
#
loop_
_entity_poly.entity_id
_entity_poly.type
_entity_poly.pdbx_seq_one_letter_code
_entity_poly.pdbx_strand_id
1 'polypeptide(L)'
;MALLASASRRLAARAARPGPKKFSSLAALGEEHQQIRDVARAFAEERLYPIAGEVDRLHRYPGEVVSELGEMGMMGMMVEEAHGGGDMDALSYAVALEEVSRGCASTGVIMSVNNSLYCAPVRANGDEAQLAEFLAPFAAGEKLGCFGLSEPGNGSDAGAASTTARDDGDAWVLNGTKAWITNAHEADAAVVFATTDKSLKHRGISAFLVDTKAEGFSVGAAEDKLGIRGSSTANLIMEDCRIPKSCLLGERGDGFKIAMRTLDGGRIGIAAQALGIGQAALDVAATYAADRTAFGKPLTNLYAIQLKISEMACKLEAARLLTWRAASRKDAGLAYTKDAAMAKLCASEAATFAAHQAIQVLGGMGYVSDMPAERFYRDARITEIYEGTSEVQHVVIALNVLKAYAGEATALPAAPHKPEHEDVAAAA
;
A
#
# COMPACT_ATOMS: atom_id res chain seq x y z
N MET A 1 17.05 -15.86 -1.30
CA MET A 1 17.51 -16.44 -2.60
C MET A 1 17.34 -17.97 -2.67
N ALA A 2 17.79 -18.77 -1.72
CA ALA A 2 17.66 -20.24 -1.80
C ALA A 2 16.21 -20.75 -1.75
N LEU A 3 15.32 -20.15 -0.95
CA LEU A 3 13.92 -20.53 -0.82
C LEU A 3 13.09 -20.14 -2.06
N LEU A 4 13.29 -18.94 -2.60
CA LEU A 4 12.67 -18.52 -3.86
C LEU A 4 13.17 -19.37 -5.05
N ALA A 5 14.44 -19.72 -5.08
CA ALA A 5 15.00 -20.63 -6.10
C ALA A 5 14.43 -22.05 -6.00
N SER A 6 14.07 -22.51 -4.80
CA SER A 6 13.44 -23.83 -4.59
C SER A 6 11.94 -23.81 -4.96
N ALA A 7 11.21 -22.75 -4.61
CA ALA A 7 9.82 -22.57 -4.98
C ALA A 7 9.67 -22.34 -6.50
N SER A 8 10.54 -21.51 -7.11
CA SER A 8 10.52 -21.26 -8.56
C SER A 8 10.80 -22.51 -9.39
N ARG A 9 11.72 -23.42 -8.94
CA ARG A 9 11.97 -24.69 -9.64
C ARG A 9 10.79 -25.66 -9.60
N ARG A 10 9.98 -25.64 -8.55
CA ARG A 10 8.77 -26.49 -8.44
C ARG A 10 7.60 -25.92 -9.24
N LEU A 11 7.47 -24.58 -9.32
CA LEU A 11 6.41 -23.88 -10.07
C LEU A 11 6.74 -23.78 -11.57
N ALA A 12 7.99 -23.52 -11.95
CA ALA A 12 8.43 -23.45 -13.34
C ALA A 12 8.23 -24.79 -14.10
N ALA A 13 8.26 -25.94 -13.42
CA ALA A 13 8.00 -27.25 -14.02
C ALA A 13 6.50 -27.47 -14.40
N ARG A 14 5.59 -26.61 -13.91
CA ARG A 14 4.13 -26.67 -14.22
C ARG A 14 3.65 -25.58 -15.19
N ALA A 15 4.41 -24.50 -15.37
CA ALA A 15 4.00 -23.30 -16.11
C ALA A 15 4.17 -23.37 -17.65
N ALA A 16 4.26 -24.53 -18.24
CA ALA A 16 4.44 -24.71 -19.70
C ALA A 16 3.14 -24.70 -20.49
N ARG A 17 2.34 -23.62 -20.37
CA ARG A 17 1.39 -23.23 -21.44
C ARG A 17 1.55 -21.73 -21.67
N PRO A 18 2.00 -21.28 -22.87
CA PRO A 18 2.00 -19.86 -23.18
C PRO A 18 0.55 -19.39 -23.30
N GLY A 19 0.06 -18.74 -22.27
CA GLY A 19 -1.14 -17.91 -22.36
C GLY A 19 -0.94 -16.78 -23.37
N PRO A 20 -2.00 -16.13 -23.86
CA PRO A 20 -1.89 -15.03 -24.80
C PRO A 20 -0.91 -13.97 -24.23
N LYS A 21 0.06 -13.55 -25.06
CA LYS A 21 1.03 -12.52 -24.70
C LYS A 21 0.28 -11.26 -24.31
N LYS A 22 0.07 -11.07 -22.99
CA LYS A 22 -0.54 -9.85 -22.46
C LYS A 22 0.48 -8.73 -22.61
N PHE A 23 0.11 -7.64 -23.25
CA PHE A 23 0.88 -6.42 -23.31
C PHE A 23 1.04 -5.89 -21.87
N SER A 24 2.23 -5.96 -21.32
CA SER A 24 2.64 -5.24 -20.13
C SER A 24 3.96 -4.54 -20.46
N SER A 25 4.25 -3.43 -19.81
CA SER A 25 5.49 -2.67 -20.02
C SER A 25 6.73 -3.41 -19.53
N LEU A 26 6.85 -4.70 -19.86
CA LEU A 26 7.95 -5.61 -19.54
C LEU A 26 9.33 -5.05 -19.86
N ALA A 27 9.40 -4.09 -20.79
CA ALA A 27 10.66 -3.45 -21.17
C ALA A 27 11.30 -2.60 -20.05
N ALA A 28 10.54 -2.27 -18.99
CA ALA A 28 11.04 -1.47 -17.86
C ALA A 28 11.50 -2.31 -16.65
N LEU A 29 11.12 -3.60 -16.59
CA LEU A 29 11.53 -4.51 -15.52
C LEU A 29 12.74 -5.34 -15.93
N GLY A 30 13.73 -5.42 -15.04
CA GLY A 30 14.84 -6.37 -15.16
C GLY A 30 14.35 -7.82 -15.07
N GLU A 31 15.22 -8.77 -15.44
CA GLU A 31 14.89 -10.21 -15.45
C GLU A 31 14.45 -10.71 -14.07
N GLU A 32 15.13 -10.27 -13.01
CA GLU A 32 14.81 -10.63 -11.63
C GLU A 32 13.39 -10.15 -11.21
N HIS A 33 13.05 -8.90 -11.49
CA HIS A 33 11.70 -8.36 -11.21
C HIS A 33 10.61 -9.08 -12.01
N GLN A 34 10.92 -9.53 -13.24
CA GLN A 34 9.98 -10.33 -14.02
C GLN A 34 9.75 -11.71 -13.39
N GLN A 35 10.82 -12.36 -12.89
CA GLN A 35 10.72 -13.65 -12.20
C GLN A 35 9.90 -13.52 -10.92
N ILE A 36 10.13 -12.48 -10.11
CA ILE A 36 9.36 -12.21 -8.90
C ILE A 36 7.88 -12.01 -9.24
N ARG A 37 7.58 -11.22 -10.27
CA ARG A 37 6.22 -11.02 -10.74
C ARG A 37 5.56 -12.33 -11.17
N ASP A 38 6.25 -13.16 -11.94
CA ASP A 38 5.68 -14.40 -12.46
C ASP A 38 5.41 -15.40 -11.32
N VAL A 39 6.27 -15.46 -10.30
CA VAL A 39 6.06 -16.26 -9.08
C VAL A 39 4.85 -15.73 -8.29
N ALA A 40 4.79 -14.44 -8.03
CA ALA A 40 3.68 -13.82 -7.30
C ALA A 40 2.35 -13.98 -8.05
N ARG A 41 2.37 -13.85 -9.39
CA ARG A 41 1.20 -14.08 -10.25
C ARG A 41 0.71 -15.51 -10.19
N ALA A 42 1.60 -16.49 -10.31
CA ALA A 42 1.22 -17.90 -10.23
C ALA A 42 0.56 -18.20 -8.87
N PHE A 43 1.14 -17.73 -7.79
CA PHE A 43 0.53 -17.85 -6.46
C PHE A 43 -0.84 -17.17 -6.38
N ALA A 44 -0.96 -15.95 -6.91
CA ALA A 44 -2.23 -15.21 -6.90
C ALA A 44 -3.33 -15.94 -7.70
N GLU A 45 -3.00 -16.51 -8.84
CA GLU A 45 -3.96 -17.24 -9.70
C GLU A 45 -4.34 -18.61 -9.11
N GLU A 46 -3.39 -19.32 -8.50
CA GLU A 46 -3.63 -20.67 -7.98
C GLU A 46 -4.21 -20.67 -6.57
N ARG A 47 -3.83 -19.71 -5.71
CA ARG A 47 -4.15 -19.74 -4.28
C ARG A 47 -5.10 -18.63 -3.84
N LEU A 48 -4.99 -17.42 -4.36
CA LEU A 48 -5.74 -16.26 -3.87
C LEU A 48 -7.04 -16.04 -4.62
N TYR A 49 -7.00 -16.01 -5.95
CA TYR A 49 -8.17 -15.73 -6.76
C TYR A 49 -9.35 -16.71 -6.50
N PRO A 50 -9.13 -18.03 -6.33
CA PRO A 50 -10.22 -18.97 -6.08
C PRO A 50 -10.95 -18.74 -4.75
N ILE A 51 -10.25 -18.23 -3.72
CA ILE A 51 -10.83 -18.05 -2.37
C ILE A 51 -11.33 -16.63 -2.10
N ALA A 52 -10.91 -15.64 -2.93
CA ALA A 52 -11.14 -14.23 -2.66
C ALA A 52 -12.63 -13.85 -2.49
N GLY A 53 -13.53 -14.49 -3.24
CA GLY A 53 -14.98 -14.31 -3.10
C GLY A 53 -15.53 -14.83 -1.78
N GLU A 54 -15.03 -15.95 -1.29
CA GLU A 54 -15.42 -16.51 0.01
C GLU A 54 -14.86 -15.68 1.16
N VAL A 55 -13.59 -15.30 1.08
CA VAL A 55 -12.90 -14.42 2.04
C VAL A 55 -13.68 -13.11 2.24
N ASP A 56 -14.10 -12.47 1.15
CA ASP A 56 -14.91 -11.25 1.19
C ASP A 56 -16.30 -11.49 1.81
N ARG A 57 -17.03 -12.51 1.34
CA ARG A 57 -18.40 -12.79 1.78
C ARG A 57 -18.48 -13.16 3.25
N LEU A 58 -17.51 -13.93 3.74
CA LEU A 58 -17.47 -14.41 5.13
C LEU A 58 -16.72 -13.48 6.07
N HIS A 59 -16.12 -12.39 5.57
CA HIS A 59 -15.23 -11.49 6.33
C HIS A 59 -14.12 -12.29 7.05
N ARG A 60 -13.60 -13.33 6.37
CA ARG A 60 -12.68 -14.30 6.95
C ARG A 60 -11.23 -13.92 6.68
N TYR A 61 -10.44 -13.85 7.75
CA TYR A 61 -8.98 -13.70 7.62
C TYR A 61 -8.39 -14.94 6.90
N PRO A 62 -7.61 -14.76 5.82
CA PRO A 62 -7.09 -15.87 5.02
C PRO A 62 -5.75 -16.39 5.56
N GLY A 63 -5.70 -16.85 6.82
CA GLY A 63 -4.46 -17.19 7.53
C GLY A 63 -3.58 -18.20 6.83
N GLU A 64 -4.18 -19.20 6.15
CA GLU A 64 -3.45 -20.23 5.41
C GLU A 64 -2.56 -19.61 4.29
N VAL A 65 -3.13 -18.76 3.46
CA VAL A 65 -2.38 -18.13 2.36
C VAL A 65 -1.44 -17.02 2.86
N VAL A 66 -1.71 -16.41 4.01
CA VAL A 66 -0.76 -15.48 4.66
C VAL A 66 0.47 -16.24 5.17
N SER A 67 0.29 -17.43 5.75
CA SER A 67 1.39 -18.31 6.12
C SER A 67 2.22 -18.73 4.90
N GLU A 68 1.55 -19.13 3.81
CA GLU A 68 2.24 -19.46 2.55
C GLU A 68 3.05 -18.27 1.99
N LEU A 69 2.55 -17.03 2.11
CA LEU A 69 3.33 -15.82 1.76
C LEU A 69 4.58 -15.67 2.64
N GLY A 70 4.49 -16.03 3.93
CA GLY A 70 5.65 -16.10 4.84
C GLY A 70 6.69 -17.10 4.34
N GLU A 71 6.27 -18.34 4.04
CA GLU A 71 7.14 -19.39 3.51
C GLU A 71 7.82 -19.00 2.16
N MET A 72 7.17 -18.13 1.39
CA MET A 72 7.70 -17.58 0.15
C MET A 72 8.65 -16.37 0.37
N GLY A 73 8.83 -15.90 1.61
CA GLY A 73 9.63 -14.71 1.94
C GLY A 73 8.94 -13.39 1.56
N MET A 74 7.61 -13.41 1.34
CA MET A 74 6.88 -12.22 0.90
C MET A 74 6.38 -11.34 2.06
N MET A 75 6.50 -11.79 3.32
CA MET A 75 6.07 -11.00 4.48
C MET A 75 7.15 -10.05 4.99
N GLY A 76 8.41 -10.19 4.56
CA GLY A 76 9.55 -9.33 4.88
C GLY A 76 10.45 -9.07 3.69
N MET A 77 9.88 -8.75 2.51
CA MET A 77 10.64 -8.69 1.25
C MET A 77 11.86 -7.77 1.29
N MET A 78 11.72 -6.60 1.92
CA MET A 78 12.78 -5.58 1.97
C MET A 78 13.67 -5.68 3.22
N VAL A 79 13.50 -6.72 4.03
CA VAL A 79 14.32 -6.98 5.22
C VAL A 79 15.47 -7.90 4.83
N GLU A 80 16.65 -7.68 5.40
CA GLU A 80 17.86 -8.45 5.17
C GLU A 80 17.68 -9.93 5.52
N GLU A 81 18.33 -10.84 4.81
CA GLU A 81 18.31 -12.29 5.10
C GLU A 81 18.75 -12.60 6.54
N ALA A 82 19.70 -11.81 7.08
CA ALA A 82 20.17 -11.95 8.46
C ALA A 82 19.06 -11.77 9.51
N HIS A 83 17.98 -11.08 9.15
CA HIS A 83 16.80 -10.86 9.98
C HIS A 83 15.55 -11.58 9.43
N GLY A 84 15.73 -12.66 8.69
CA GLY A 84 14.64 -13.50 8.20
C GLY A 84 13.87 -12.97 7.00
N GLY A 85 14.31 -11.89 6.37
CA GLY A 85 13.66 -11.29 5.22
C GLY A 85 14.16 -11.80 3.87
N GLY A 86 13.61 -11.24 2.81
CA GLY A 86 13.90 -11.60 1.42
C GLY A 86 15.09 -10.87 0.78
N ASP A 87 15.63 -9.86 1.44
CA ASP A 87 16.70 -8.96 0.97
C ASP A 87 16.45 -8.40 -0.45
N MET A 88 15.21 -8.06 -0.73
CA MET A 88 14.76 -7.57 -2.03
C MET A 88 14.61 -6.04 -2.01
N ASP A 89 14.61 -5.44 -3.20
CA ASP A 89 14.39 -4.01 -3.37
C ASP A 89 12.88 -3.61 -3.30
N ALA A 90 12.62 -2.31 -3.25
CA ALA A 90 11.25 -1.79 -3.18
C ALA A 90 10.48 -1.99 -4.50
N LEU A 91 11.18 -2.09 -5.64
CA LEU A 91 10.53 -2.39 -6.91
C LEU A 91 10.04 -3.85 -6.93
N SER A 92 10.82 -4.80 -6.45
CA SER A 92 10.42 -6.20 -6.25
C SER A 92 9.19 -6.32 -5.36
N TYR A 93 9.19 -5.59 -4.23
CA TYR A 93 8.03 -5.53 -3.34
C TYR A 93 6.78 -4.99 -4.04
N ALA A 94 6.90 -3.87 -4.76
CA ALA A 94 5.76 -3.27 -5.45
C ALA A 94 5.18 -4.20 -6.53
N VAL A 95 6.06 -4.87 -7.30
CA VAL A 95 5.66 -5.82 -8.35
C VAL A 95 4.97 -7.06 -7.77
N ALA A 96 5.50 -7.63 -6.69
CA ALA A 96 4.88 -8.79 -6.03
C ALA A 96 3.53 -8.41 -5.41
N LEU A 97 3.45 -7.26 -4.73
CA LEU A 97 2.23 -6.79 -4.09
C LEU A 97 1.10 -6.48 -5.09
N GLU A 98 1.44 -5.97 -6.28
CA GLU A 98 0.47 -5.79 -7.36
C GLU A 98 -0.19 -7.12 -7.73
N GLU A 99 0.59 -8.18 -7.92
CA GLU A 99 0.06 -9.49 -8.29
C GLU A 99 -0.73 -10.17 -7.15
N VAL A 100 -0.25 -10.08 -5.91
CA VAL A 100 -0.97 -10.58 -4.73
C VAL A 100 -2.32 -9.87 -4.60
N SER A 101 -2.34 -8.54 -4.76
CA SER A 101 -3.56 -7.73 -4.67
C SER A 101 -4.51 -7.96 -5.85
N ARG A 102 -4.00 -8.32 -7.02
CA ARG A 102 -4.79 -8.75 -8.19
C ARG A 102 -5.54 -10.06 -7.89
N GLY A 103 -4.95 -10.97 -7.13
CA GLY A 103 -5.60 -12.20 -6.67
C GLY A 103 -6.62 -11.93 -5.56
N CYS A 104 -6.21 -11.21 -4.51
CA CYS A 104 -7.04 -10.87 -3.36
C CYS A 104 -6.56 -9.57 -2.71
N ALA A 105 -7.35 -8.51 -2.79
CA ALA A 105 -7.03 -7.20 -2.22
C ALA A 105 -6.86 -7.23 -0.70
N SER A 106 -7.61 -8.08 0.00
CA SER A 106 -7.49 -8.27 1.46
C SER A 106 -6.15 -8.89 1.83
N THR A 107 -5.70 -9.92 1.12
CA THR A 107 -4.37 -10.52 1.32
C THR A 107 -3.26 -9.52 0.98
N GLY A 108 -3.46 -8.72 -0.07
CA GLY A 108 -2.52 -7.66 -0.44
C GLY A 108 -2.32 -6.63 0.67
N VAL A 109 -3.38 -6.13 1.32
CA VAL A 109 -3.22 -5.17 2.41
C VAL A 109 -2.57 -5.79 3.66
N ILE A 110 -2.86 -7.07 3.98
CA ILE A 110 -2.20 -7.77 5.07
C ILE A 110 -0.69 -7.82 4.85
N MET A 111 -0.26 -8.24 3.66
CA MET A 111 1.14 -8.26 3.23
C MET A 111 1.76 -6.85 3.27
N SER A 112 1.03 -5.85 2.76
CA SER A 112 1.51 -4.46 2.69
C SER A 112 1.78 -3.87 4.05
N VAL A 113 0.86 -4.01 5.00
CA VAL A 113 1.01 -3.47 6.36
C VAL A 113 2.19 -4.11 7.07
N ASN A 114 2.35 -5.44 6.98
CA ASN A 114 3.48 -6.12 7.61
C ASN A 114 4.82 -5.63 7.04
N ASN A 115 4.96 -5.54 5.72
CA ASN A 115 6.21 -5.11 5.07
C ASN A 115 6.52 -3.63 5.30
N SER A 116 5.57 -2.74 4.93
CA SER A 116 5.84 -1.31 4.79
C SER A 116 5.54 -0.48 6.03
N LEU A 117 4.59 -0.89 6.87
CA LEU A 117 4.18 -0.14 8.06
C LEU A 117 4.73 -0.72 9.36
N TYR A 118 4.96 -2.05 9.41
CA TYR A 118 5.52 -2.67 10.60
C TYR A 118 7.03 -2.97 10.46
N CYS A 119 7.44 -3.82 9.52
CA CYS A 119 8.85 -4.20 9.38
C CYS A 119 9.74 -3.00 9.01
N ALA A 120 9.29 -2.13 8.11
CA ALA A 120 10.11 -1.02 7.63
C ALA A 120 10.53 -0.02 8.74
N PRO A 121 9.65 0.51 9.61
CA PRO A 121 10.08 1.38 10.71
C PRO A 121 10.91 0.65 11.77
N VAL A 122 10.63 -0.63 12.06
CA VAL A 122 11.44 -1.42 13.01
C VAL A 122 12.85 -1.62 12.45
N ARG A 123 12.99 -2.05 11.20
CA ARG A 123 14.27 -2.19 10.50
C ARG A 123 15.10 -0.91 10.51
N ALA A 124 14.46 0.24 10.30
CA ALA A 124 15.14 1.52 10.13
C ALA A 124 15.55 2.19 11.44
N ASN A 125 14.94 1.84 12.57
CA ASN A 125 15.10 2.57 13.83
C ASN A 125 15.33 1.67 15.04
N GLY A 126 15.21 0.34 14.90
CA GLY A 126 15.44 -0.62 15.97
C GLY A 126 16.91 -0.84 16.29
N ASP A 127 17.22 -1.14 17.54
CA ASP A 127 18.51 -1.70 17.95
C ASP A 127 18.55 -3.23 17.70
N GLU A 128 19.72 -3.85 17.90
CA GLU A 128 19.92 -5.28 17.65
C GLU A 128 18.96 -6.18 18.44
N ALA A 129 18.62 -5.84 19.68
CA ALA A 129 17.67 -6.60 20.49
C ALA A 129 16.24 -6.47 19.94
N GLN A 130 15.85 -5.25 19.57
CA GLN A 130 14.57 -4.98 18.93
C GLN A 130 14.46 -5.65 17.57
N LEU A 131 15.53 -5.66 16.77
CA LEU A 131 15.54 -6.35 15.48
C LEU A 131 15.37 -7.87 15.66
N ALA A 132 16.02 -8.47 16.65
CA ALA A 132 15.89 -9.89 16.94
C ALA A 132 14.47 -10.26 17.41
N GLU A 133 13.85 -9.45 18.27
CA GLU A 133 12.55 -9.73 18.89
C GLU A 133 11.36 -9.29 18.03
N PHE A 134 11.45 -8.08 17.44
CA PHE A 134 10.31 -7.40 16.79
C PHE A 134 10.47 -7.26 15.27
N LEU A 135 11.57 -7.73 14.65
CA LEU A 135 11.70 -7.74 13.20
C LEU A 135 11.79 -9.16 12.64
N ALA A 136 12.74 -9.95 13.12
CA ALA A 136 13.07 -11.23 12.51
C ALA A 136 11.87 -12.19 12.37
N PRO A 137 11.06 -12.48 13.41
CA PRO A 137 9.92 -13.38 13.28
C PRO A 137 8.79 -12.80 12.42
N PHE A 138 8.68 -11.48 12.30
CA PHE A 138 7.69 -10.80 11.47
C PHE A 138 8.09 -10.77 10.00
N ALA A 139 9.36 -10.59 9.72
CA ALA A 139 9.90 -10.66 8.37
C ALA A 139 9.86 -12.09 7.80
N ALA A 140 10.08 -13.10 8.65
CA ALA A 140 9.91 -14.50 8.30
C ALA A 140 8.44 -14.92 8.09
N GLY A 141 7.46 -14.08 8.50
CA GLY A 141 6.05 -14.40 8.41
C GLY A 141 5.54 -15.33 9.50
N GLU A 142 6.33 -15.60 10.54
CA GLU A 142 5.94 -16.39 11.73
C GLU A 142 5.00 -15.60 12.64
N LYS A 143 5.13 -14.28 12.65
CA LYS A 143 4.31 -13.31 13.39
C LYS A 143 3.81 -12.22 12.44
N LEU A 144 2.73 -11.55 12.85
CA LEU A 144 2.14 -10.46 12.10
C LEU A 144 2.20 -9.16 12.90
N GLY A 145 2.51 -8.05 12.21
CA GLY A 145 2.58 -6.73 12.81
C GLY A 145 1.47 -5.79 12.35
N CYS A 146 1.17 -4.78 13.18
CA CYS A 146 0.28 -3.69 12.83
C CYS A 146 0.86 -2.32 13.19
N PHE A 147 0.18 -1.23 12.74
CA PHE A 147 0.68 0.14 12.83
C PHE A 147 -0.38 1.08 13.40
N GLY A 148 -0.18 1.52 14.63
CA GLY A 148 -1.12 2.34 15.39
C GLY A 148 -0.77 3.82 15.36
N LEU A 149 -1.13 4.55 14.30
CA LEU A 149 -0.94 5.99 14.17
C LEU A 149 -2.24 6.77 14.41
N SER A 150 -3.29 6.50 13.62
CA SER A 150 -4.57 7.20 13.67
C SER A 150 -5.30 6.98 14.99
N GLU A 151 -6.11 7.95 15.40
CA GLU A 151 -6.94 7.92 16.60
C GLU A 151 -8.37 8.31 16.25
N PRO A 152 -9.37 8.04 17.11
CA PRO A 152 -10.75 8.44 16.83
C PRO A 152 -10.93 9.95 16.56
N GLY A 153 -10.07 10.79 17.14
CA GLY A 153 -10.10 12.25 16.99
C GLY A 153 -9.20 12.81 15.90
N ASN A 154 -8.32 11.99 15.30
CA ASN A 154 -7.39 12.43 14.26
C ASN A 154 -7.11 11.33 13.23
N GLY A 155 -7.11 11.69 11.96
CA GLY A 155 -6.68 10.85 10.84
C GLY A 155 -5.62 11.58 10.03
N SER A 156 -6.05 12.49 9.15
CA SER A 156 -5.12 13.29 8.31
C SER A 156 -4.23 14.23 9.14
N ASP A 157 -4.68 14.69 10.30
CA ASP A 157 -3.86 15.46 11.27
C ASP A 157 -3.11 14.51 12.22
N ALA A 158 -2.19 13.73 11.69
CA ALA A 158 -1.41 12.77 12.46
C ALA A 158 -0.52 13.41 13.55
N GLY A 159 -0.30 14.73 13.48
CA GLY A 159 0.44 15.49 14.48
C GLY A 159 -0.34 15.79 15.77
N ALA A 160 -1.66 15.60 15.76
CA ALA A 160 -2.56 15.87 16.88
C ALA A 160 -2.78 14.65 17.80
N ALA A 161 -1.78 13.77 17.93
CA ALA A 161 -1.88 12.55 18.75
C ALA A 161 -2.28 12.87 20.20
N SER A 162 -3.32 12.19 20.70
CA SER A 162 -3.84 12.30 22.06
C SER A 162 -3.38 11.15 22.98
N THR A 163 -3.07 9.97 22.42
CA THR A 163 -2.47 8.84 23.13
C THR A 163 -1.19 9.28 23.80
N THR A 164 -1.04 8.95 25.09
CA THR A 164 0.12 9.37 25.91
C THR A 164 1.01 8.19 26.26
N ALA A 165 2.31 8.47 26.43
CA ALA A 165 3.28 7.55 27.01
C ALA A 165 3.99 8.27 28.17
N ARG A 166 3.68 7.85 29.42
CA ARG A 166 4.27 8.39 30.63
C ARG A 166 5.52 7.59 30.99
N ASP A 167 6.57 8.31 31.31
CA ASP A 167 7.78 7.72 31.88
C ASP A 167 7.54 7.28 33.32
N ASP A 168 7.76 6.00 33.62
CA ASP A 168 7.52 5.39 34.94
C ASP A 168 8.79 4.67 35.48
N GLY A 169 9.94 5.29 35.25
CA GLY A 169 11.23 4.77 35.73
C GLY A 169 11.79 3.67 34.83
N ASP A 170 11.46 2.43 35.09
CA ASP A 170 11.90 1.24 34.33
C ASP A 170 10.97 0.87 33.15
N ALA A 171 9.83 1.57 33.00
CA ALA A 171 8.81 1.30 32.01
C ALA A 171 8.24 2.57 31.38
N TRP A 172 7.52 2.39 30.28
CA TRP A 172 6.56 3.33 29.74
C TRP A 172 5.13 2.86 30.08
N VAL A 173 4.26 3.79 30.40
CA VAL A 173 2.83 3.54 30.61
C VAL A 173 2.04 4.27 29.53
N LEU A 174 1.40 3.50 28.65
CA LEU A 174 0.65 4.02 27.51
C LEU A 174 -0.84 4.09 27.86
N ASN A 175 -1.48 5.19 27.47
CA ASN A 175 -2.93 5.40 27.63
C ASN A 175 -3.49 6.08 26.39
N GLY A 176 -4.53 5.49 25.80
CA GLY A 176 -5.24 6.02 24.64
C GLY A 176 -5.78 4.93 23.71
N THR A 177 -6.34 5.36 22.59
CA THR A 177 -6.94 4.46 21.60
C THR A 177 -6.42 4.80 20.21
N LYS A 178 -5.97 3.78 19.47
CA LYS A 178 -5.69 3.87 18.03
C LYS A 178 -6.86 3.33 17.24
N ALA A 179 -7.19 3.95 16.13
CA ALA A 179 -8.38 3.63 15.33
C ALA A 179 -8.01 3.23 13.91
N TRP A 180 -8.84 2.39 13.29
CA TRP A 180 -8.71 1.94 11.90
C TRP A 180 -7.46 1.10 11.65
N ILE A 181 -7.07 0.27 12.61
CA ILE A 181 -5.81 -0.48 12.52
C ILE A 181 -6.03 -1.80 11.79
N THR A 182 -5.36 -1.92 10.64
CA THR A 182 -5.32 -3.16 9.86
C THR A 182 -4.46 -4.21 10.57
N ASN A 183 -4.83 -5.47 10.46
CA ASN A 183 -4.24 -6.62 11.14
C ASN A 183 -4.42 -6.59 12.67
N ALA A 184 -5.30 -5.74 13.22
CA ALA A 184 -5.41 -5.52 14.66
C ALA A 184 -5.68 -6.80 15.46
N HIS A 185 -6.52 -7.71 14.94
CA HIS A 185 -6.88 -8.96 15.65
C HIS A 185 -5.82 -10.06 15.52
N GLU A 186 -5.08 -10.06 14.43
CA GLU A 186 -4.09 -11.10 14.12
C GLU A 186 -2.66 -10.70 14.49
N ALA A 187 -2.42 -9.40 14.78
CA ALA A 187 -1.09 -8.91 15.10
C ALA A 187 -0.57 -9.43 16.44
N ASP A 188 0.69 -9.86 16.45
CA ASP A 188 1.45 -10.20 17.66
C ASP A 188 2.11 -8.96 18.29
N ALA A 189 2.41 -7.94 17.48
CA ALA A 189 2.93 -6.66 17.98
C ALA A 189 2.46 -5.47 17.13
N ALA A 190 2.49 -4.29 17.73
CA ALA A 190 2.14 -3.02 17.11
C ALA A 190 3.27 -2.00 17.21
N VAL A 191 3.50 -1.24 16.14
CA VAL A 191 4.21 0.05 16.23
C VAL A 191 3.20 1.11 16.61
N VAL A 192 3.29 1.65 17.83
CA VAL A 192 2.35 2.61 18.40
C VAL A 192 2.99 3.97 18.55
N PHE A 193 2.32 5.03 18.11
CA PHE A 193 2.75 6.41 18.27
C PHE A 193 1.99 7.07 19.43
N ALA A 194 2.73 7.56 20.42
CA ALA A 194 2.16 8.22 21.60
C ALA A 194 2.98 9.47 21.98
N THR A 195 2.32 10.47 22.54
CA THR A 195 3.02 11.68 22.99
C THR A 195 3.65 11.47 24.36
N THR A 196 4.94 11.76 24.47
CA THR A 196 5.69 11.80 25.73
C THR A 196 5.74 13.21 26.33
N ASP A 197 5.36 14.23 25.53
CA ASP A 197 5.27 15.63 25.98
C ASP A 197 4.30 16.42 25.07
N LYS A 198 3.10 16.67 25.55
CA LYS A 198 2.05 17.41 24.80
C LYS A 198 2.45 18.85 24.47
N SER A 199 3.31 19.49 25.27
CA SER A 199 3.73 20.87 25.06
C SER A 199 4.53 21.03 23.77
N LEU A 200 5.23 19.98 23.34
CA LEU A 200 6.05 19.93 22.13
C LEU A 200 5.24 19.61 20.86
N LYS A 201 3.92 19.39 20.98
CA LYS A 201 3.03 19.01 19.84
C LYS A 201 3.58 17.78 19.10
N HIS A 202 3.66 17.82 17.76
CA HIS A 202 4.18 16.71 16.97
C HIS A 202 5.63 16.29 17.32
N ARG A 203 6.45 17.21 17.89
CA ARG A 203 7.81 16.90 18.35
C ARG A 203 7.85 16.15 19.68
N GLY A 204 6.73 16.05 20.37
CA GLY A 204 6.61 15.25 21.59
C GLY A 204 6.16 13.82 21.33
N ILE A 205 5.84 13.46 20.06
CA ILE A 205 5.42 12.11 19.70
C ILE A 205 6.63 11.19 19.60
N SER A 206 6.55 10.03 20.24
CA SER A 206 7.53 8.94 20.18
C SER A 206 6.89 7.67 19.60
N ALA A 207 7.70 6.74 19.12
CA ALA A 207 7.25 5.45 18.61
C ALA A 207 7.61 4.34 19.60
N PHE A 208 6.72 3.35 19.75
CA PHE A 208 6.87 2.24 20.69
C PHE A 208 6.55 0.91 20.02
N LEU A 209 7.31 -0.12 20.38
CA LEU A 209 7.01 -1.50 20.05
C LEU A 209 6.17 -2.10 21.17
N VAL A 210 4.96 -2.53 20.89
CA VAL A 210 4.01 -3.01 21.88
C VAL A 210 3.59 -4.43 21.54
N ASP A 211 3.92 -5.40 22.40
CA ASP A 211 3.37 -6.74 22.31
C ASP A 211 1.85 -6.66 22.55
N THR A 212 1.04 -7.26 21.68
CA THR A 212 -0.43 -7.23 21.80
C THR A 212 -0.95 -8.00 23.01
N LYS A 213 -0.09 -8.81 23.66
CA LYS A 213 -0.39 -9.54 24.91
C LYS A 213 0.03 -8.75 26.16
N ALA A 214 0.56 -7.54 26.02
CA ALA A 214 0.95 -6.70 27.16
C ALA A 214 -0.25 -6.39 28.04
N GLU A 215 -0.05 -6.36 29.36
CA GLU A 215 -1.08 -5.96 30.33
C GLU A 215 -1.58 -4.55 30.03
N GLY A 216 -2.88 -4.35 29.99
CA GLY A 216 -3.51 -3.08 29.64
C GLY A 216 -3.65 -2.83 28.12
N PHE A 217 -3.27 -3.79 27.27
CA PHE A 217 -3.54 -3.73 25.83
C PHE A 217 -4.75 -4.59 25.49
N SER A 218 -5.64 -4.07 24.65
CA SER A 218 -6.77 -4.81 24.12
C SER A 218 -7.15 -4.35 22.72
N VAL A 219 -7.89 -5.20 22.00
CA VAL A 219 -8.37 -4.93 20.63
C VAL A 219 -9.88 -4.79 20.68
N GLY A 220 -10.40 -3.72 20.07
CA GLY A 220 -11.84 -3.46 19.95
C GLY A 220 -12.55 -4.41 18.97
N ALA A 221 -13.85 -4.24 18.82
CA ALA A 221 -14.62 -5.00 17.83
C ALA A 221 -14.10 -4.74 16.41
N ALA A 222 -14.17 -5.77 15.56
CA ALA A 222 -13.84 -5.63 14.15
C ALA A 222 -14.85 -4.71 13.43
N GLU A 223 -14.34 -3.83 12.58
CA GLU A 223 -15.17 -2.93 11.77
C GLU A 223 -15.84 -3.70 10.62
N ASP A 224 -17.13 -3.48 10.41
CA ASP A 224 -17.86 -3.94 9.22
C ASP A 224 -17.58 -2.97 8.06
N LYS A 225 -16.85 -3.43 7.05
CA LYS A 225 -16.29 -2.57 5.99
C LYS A 225 -16.97 -2.76 4.65
N LEU A 226 -16.91 -1.72 3.83
CA LEU A 226 -17.36 -1.75 2.44
C LEU A 226 -16.61 -2.80 1.61
N GLY A 227 -15.28 -2.84 1.72
CA GLY A 227 -14.37 -3.71 0.96
C GLY A 227 -13.19 -4.18 1.80
N ILE A 228 -12.26 -4.88 1.18
CA ILE A 228 -11.10 -5.54 1.82
C ILE A 228 -11.50 -6.30 3.09
N ARG A 229 -12.65 -6.99 3.02
CA ARG A 229 -13.34 -7.55 4.20
C ARG A 229 -12.59 -8.71 4.84
N GLY A 230 -11.68 -9.35 4.09
CA GLY A 230 -10.84 -10.43 4.61
C GLY A 230 -9.64 -9.97 5.45
N SER A 231 -9.40 -8.66 5.60
CA SER A 231 -8.43 -8.13 6.57
C SER A 231 -9.17 -7.58 7.78
N SER A 232 -8.70 -7.85 9.00
CA SER A 232 -9.27 -7.22 10.19
C SER A 232 -8.94 -5.73 10.22
N THR A 233 -9.86 -4.96 10.77
CA THR A 233 -9.63 -3.54 11.09
C THR A 233 -10.35 -3.26 12.40
N ALA A 234 -9.62 -2.79 13.41
CA ALA A 234 -10.19 -2.52 14.74
C ALA A 234 -9.42 -1.41 15.46
N ASN A 235 -9.91 -1.02 16.61
CA ASN A 235 -9.22 -0.13 17.52
C ASN A 235 -8.20 -0.89 18.36
N LEU A 236 -7.02 -0.29 18.62
CA LEU A 236 -6.09 -0.74 19.66
C LEU A 236 -6.32 0.15 20.89
N ILE A 237 -6.61 -0.45 22.02
CA ILE A 237 -6.98 0.23 23.27
C ILE A 237 -5.87 -0.05 24.28
N MET A 238 -5.32 1.03 24.86
CA MET A 238 -4.28 0.99 25.88
C MET A 238 -4.80 1.68 27.13
N GLU A 239 -4.91 0.92 28.23
CA GLU A 239 -5.39 1.38 29.54
C GLU A 239 -4.32 1.01 30.57
N ASP A 240 -3.51 1.99 30.97
CA ASP A 240 -2.32 1.80 31.79
C ASP A 240 -1.38 0.70 31.26
N CYS A 241 -1.30 0.58 29.93
CA CYS A 241 -0.51 -0.43 29.25
C CYS A 241 0.97 -0.23 29.55
N ARG A 242 1.54 -1.13 30.37
CA ARG A 242 2.91 -1.05 30.85
C ARG A 242 3.85 -1.85 29.95
N ILE A 243 4.84 -1.19 29.35
CA ILE A 243 5.85 -1.79 28.49
C ILE A 243 7.26 -1.43 28.96
N PRO A 244 8.27 -2.28 28.73
CA PRO A 244 9.67 -2.00 29.07
C PRO A 244 10.22 -0.74 28.43
N LYS A 245 11.22 -0.11 29.05
CA LYS A 245 11.94 1.04 28.46
C LYS A 245 12.56 0.73 27.09
N SER A 246 13.04 -0.49 26.91
CA SER A 246 13.61 -0.99 25.66
C SER A 246 12.63 -1.05 24.49
N CYS A 247 11.33 -0.85 24.73
CA CYS A 247 10.32 -0.79 23.67
C CYS A 247 10.21 0.59 23.00
N LEU A 248 10.97 1.59 23.40
CA LEU A 248 11.06 2.85 22.66
C LEU A 248 11.78 2.61 21.33
N LEU A 249 11.11 2.85 20.22
CA LEU A 249 11.68 2.71 18.88
C LEU A 249 12.33 4.02 18.43
N GLY A 250 13.63 4.00 18.20
CA GLY A 250 14.42 5.21 17.93
C GLY A 250 14.54 6.10 19.15
N GLU A 251 14.63 7.42 18.93
CA GLU A 251 14.81 8.41 20.02
C GLU A 251 13.46 8.98 20.50
N ARG A 252 13.42 9.40 21.78
CA ARG A 252 12.27 10.11 22.33
C ARG A 252 12.00 11.40 21.54
N GLY A 253 10.77 11.54 21.00
CA GLY A 253 10.36 12.70 20.18
C GLY A 253 10.55 12.50 18.67
N ASP A 254 11.16 11.41 18.22
CA ASP A 254 11.34 11.10 16.79
C ASP A 254 10.10 10.41 16.15
N GLY A 255 9.07 10.06 16.93
CA GLY A 255 7.94 9.29 16.47
C GLY A 255 7.23 9.90 15.25
N PHE A 256 6.99 11.20 15.24
CA PHE A 256 6.35 11.84 14.07
C PHE A 256 7.20 11.74 12.80
N LYS A 257 8.52 11.89 12.93
CA LYS A 257 9.46 11.74 11.81
C LYS A 257 9.52 10.29 11.31
N ILE A 258 9.50 9.33 12.23
CA ILE A 258 9.41 7.89 11.90
C ILE A 258 8.09 7.63 11.14
N ALA A 259 6.95 8.11 11.66
CA ALA A 259 5.66 7.94 11.02
C ALA A 259 5.63 8.50 9.58
N MET A 260 6.13 9.73 9.36
CA MET A 260 6.11 10.35 8.03
C MET A 260 7.00 9.60 7.03
N ARG A 261 8.18 9.13 7.45
CA ARG A 261 9.06 8.30 6.60
C ARG A 261 8.43 6.94 6.27
N THR A 262 7.77 6.33 7.24
CA THR A 262 7.04 5.06 7.05
C THR A 262 5.92 5.23 6.03
N LEU A 263 5.11 6.29 6.15
CA LEU A 263 4.02 6.57 5.22
C LEU A 263 4.51 6.86 3.79
N ASP A 264 5.70 7.44 3.60
CA ASP A 264 6.25 7.61 2.25
C ASP A 264 6.50 6.25 1.57
N GLY A 265 6.99 5.25 2.33
CA GLY A 265 7.14 3.88 1.84
C GLY A 265 5.80 3.16 1.64
N GLY A 266 4.87 3.33 2.57
CA GLY A 266 3.53 2.75 2.53
C GLY A 266 2.72 3.20 1.31
N ARG A 267 2.86 4.46 0.86
CA ARG A 267 2.21 4.97 -0.37
C ARG A 267 2.56 4.15 -1.61
N ILE A 268 3.80 3.65 -1.72
CA ILE A 268 4.21 2.75 -2.81
C ILE A 268 3.45 1.44 -2.71
N GLY A 269 3.29 0.88 -1.50
CA GLY A 269 2.51 -0.33 -1.26
C GLY A 269 1.04 -0.15 -1.66
N ILE A 270 0.40 0.94 -1.22
CA ILE A 270 -1.00 1.21 -1.59
C ILE A 270 -1.17 1.46 -3.09
N ALA A 271 -0.20 2.10 -3.74
CA ALA A 271 -0.22 2.25 -5.20
C ALA A 271 -0.18 0.88 -5.89
N ALA A 272 0.70 -0.03 -5.45
CA ALA A 272 0.79 -1.38 -5.98
C ALA A 272 -0.49 -2.20 -5.72
N GLN A 273 -1.08 -2.10 -4.52
CA GLN A 273 -2.36 -2.73 -4.21
C GLN A 273 -3.49 -2.22 -5.12
N ALA A 274 -3.59 -0.91 -5.29
CA ALA A 274 -4.59 -0.30 -6.17
C ALA A 274 -4.42 -0.77 -7.62
N LEU A 275 -3.19 -0.83 -8.12
CA LEU A 275 -2.87 -1.36 -9.45
C LEU A 275 -3.34 -2.81 -9.60
N GLY A 276 -3.10 -3.66 -8.61
CA GLY A 276 -3.57 -5.05 -8.62
C GLY A 276 -5.09 -5.16 -8.74
N ILE A 277 -5.83 -4.39 -7.93
CA ILE A 277 -7.30 -4.34 -7.98
C ILE A 277 -7.78 -3.85 -9.35
N GLY A 278 -7.20 -2.76 -9.84
CA GLY A 278 -7.55 -2.18 -11.14
C GLY A 278 -7.23 -3.12 -12.31
N GLN A 279 -6.11 -3.84 -12.25
CA GLN A 279 -5.74 -4.84 -13.26
C GLN A 279 -6.70 -6.03 -13.25
N ALA A 280 -7.10 -6.53 -12.08
CA ALA A 280 -8.11 -7.58 -11.96
C ALA A 280 -9.44 -7.15 -12.58
N ALA A 281 -9.85 -5.90 -12.36
CA ALA A 281 -11.05 -5.33 -12.94
C ALA A 281 -10.97 -5.23 -14.48
N LEU A 282 -9.83 -4.81 -15.01
CA LEU A 282 -9.58 -4.79 -16.47
C LEU A 282 -9.59 -6.18 -17.08
N ASP A 283 -8.91 -7.13 -16.43
CA ASP A 283 -8.83 -8.52 -16.92
C ASP A 283 -10.22 -9.16 -17.03
N VAL A 284 -11.06 -9.01 -16.00
CA VAL A 284 -12.43 -9.53 -16.00
C VAL A 284 -13.30 -8.82 -17.03
N ALA A 285 -13.20 -7.50 -17.16
CA ALA A 285 -13.97 -6.74 -18.13
C ALA A 285 -13.60 -7.13 -19.58
N ALA A 286 -12.31 -7.26 -19.88
CA ALA A 286 -11.83 -7.63 -21.21
C ALA A 286 -12.21 -9.06 -21.58
N THR A 287 -12.07 -10.01 -20.65
CA THR A 287 -12.46 -11.41 -20.85
C THR A 287 -13.97 -11.53 -21.10
N TYR A 288 -14.78 -10.91 -20.24
CA TYR A 288 -16.23 -10.90 -20.40
C TYR A 288 -16.67 -10.28 -21.74
N ALA A 289 -16.03 -9.18 -22.14
CA ALA A 289 -16.35 -8.52 -23.41
C ALA A 289 -16.01 -9.37 -24.65
N ALA A 290 -15.01 -10.25 -24.56
CA ALA A 290 -14.64 -11.17 -25.62
C ALA A 290 -15.67 -12.30 -25.79
N ASP A 291 -16.22 -12.80 -24.68
CA ASP A 291 -17.11 -13.95 -24.65
C ASP A 291 -18.59 -13.57 -24.88
N ARG A 292 -19.00 -12.41 -24.33
CA ARG A 292 -20.39 -11.94 -24.37
C ARG A 292 -20.77 -11.37 -25.73
N THR A 293 -21.85 -11.86 -26.29
CA THR A 293 -22.45 -11.35 -27.56
C THR A 293 -23.66 -10.46 -27.29
N ALA A 294 -23.74 -9.35 -28.02
CA ALA A 294 -24.91 -8.49 -28.13
C ALA A 294 -24.97 -7.89 -29.54
N PHE A 295 -26.15 -7.60 -30.04
CA PHE A 295 -26.37 -7.08 -31.42
C PHE A 295 -25.70 -7.96 -32.50
N GLY A 296 -25.69 -9.28 -32.28
CA GLY A 296 -25.16 -10.27 -33.23
C GLY A 296 -23.63 -10.37 -33.32
N LYS A 297 -22.87 -9.74 -32.36
CA LYS A 297 -21.41 -9.75 -32.35
C LYS A 297 -20.86 -9.69 -30.93
N PRO A 298 -19.59 -10.11 -30.68
CA PRO A 298 -18.94 -9.94 -29.39
C PRO A 298 -18.93 -8.46 -28.93
N LEU A 299 -18.99 -8.21 -27.62
CA LEU A 299 -18.94 -6.86 -27.08
C LEU A 299 -17.67 -6.11 -27.47
N THR A 300 -16.57 -6.82 -27.67
CA THR A 300 -15.29 -6.27 -28.15
C THR A 300 -15.40 -5.54 -29.50
N ASN A 301 -16.45 -5.82 -30.29
CA ASN A 301 -16.71 -5.13 -31.57
C ASN A 301 -17.58 -3.87 -31.42
N LEU A 302 -17.89 -3.46 -30.20
CA LEU A 302 -18.65 -2.25 -29.91
C LEU A 302 -17.69 -1.12 -29.49
N TYR A 303 -17.71 0.00 -30.21
CA TYR A 303 -16.83 1.14 -29.96
C TYR A 303 -16.90 1.65 -28.50
N ALA A 304 -18.09 1.71 -27.92
CA ALA A 304 -18.28 2.14 -26.53
C ALA A 304 -17.56 1.21 -25.51
N ILE A 305 -17.42 -0.08 -25.81
CA ILE A 305 -16.68 -1.03 -24.97
C ILE A 305 -15.18 -0.88 -25.20
N GLN A 306 -14.76 -0.75 -26.47
CA GLN A 306 -13.34 -0.51 -26.80
C GLN A 306 -12.80 0.74 -26.13
N LEU A 307 -13.59 1.84 -26.10
CA LEU A 307 -13.22 3.07 -25.42
C LEU A 307 -12.98 2.83 -23.93
N LYS A 308 -13.91 2.15 -23.24
CA LYS A 308 -13.77 1.83 -21.80
C LYS A 308 -12.51 1.01 -21.51
N ILE A 309 -12.28 -0.06 -22.25
CA ILE A 309 -11.11 -0.92 -22.09
C ILE A 309 -9.80 -0.14 -22.33
N SER A 310 -9.75 0.72 -23.35
CA SER A 310 -8.55 1.53 -23.64
C SER A 310 -8.27 2.55 -22.56
N GLU A 311 -9.29 3.23 -22.01
CA GLU A 311 -9.12 4.19 -20.92
C GLU A 311 -8.65 3.50 -19.63
N MET A 312 -9.22 2.33 -19.27
CA MET A 312 -8.75 1.53 -18.15
C MET A 312 -7.27 1.18 -18.30
N ALA A 313 -6.89 0.64 -19.46
CA ALA A 313 -5.51 0.24 -19.75
C ALA A 313 -4.53 1.42 -19.66
N CYS A 314 -4.86 2.56 -20.29
CA CYS A 314 -3.98 3.74 -20.26
C CYS A 314 -3.77 4.30 -18.85
N LYS A 315 -4.84 4.40 -18.05
CA LYS A 315 -4.76 4.92 -16.68
C LYS A 315 -3.93 3.99 -15.78
N LEU A 316 -4.15 2.70 -15.85
CA LEU A 316 -3.41 1.71 -15.07
C LEU A 316 -1.94 1.69 -15.46
N GLU A 317 -1.61 1.74 -16.73
CA GLU A 317 -0.22 1.74 -17.19
C GLU A 317 0.52 3.00 -16.78
N ALA A 318 -0.10 4.19 -16.91
CA ALA A 318 0.48 5.44 -16.45
C ALA A 318 0.76 5.41 -14.93
N ALA A 319 -0.18 4.92 -14.13
CA ALA A 319 -0.04 4.80 -12.69
C ALA A 319 1.04 3.77 -12.30
N ARG A 320 1.15 2.66 -13.04
CA ARG A 320 2.18 1.63 -12.83
C ARG A 320 3.58 2.19 -13.03
N LEU A 321 3.80 2.95 -14.11
CA LEU A 321 5.08 3.60 -14.37
C LEU A 321 5.46 4.60 -13.27
N LEU A 322 4.49 5.34 -12.72
CA LEU A 322 4.71 6.22 -11.57
C LEU A 322 5.08 5.44 -10.31
N THR A 323 4.44 4.29 -10.07
CA THR A 323 4.70 3.42 -8.92
C THR A 323 6.11 2.83 -9.00
N TRP A 324 6.50 2.29 -10.16
CA TRP A 324 7.84 1.76 -10.37
C TRP A 324 8.92 2.84 -10.26
N ARG A 325 8.65 4.04 -10.75
CA ARG A 325 9.56 5.18 -10.59
C ARG A 325 9.76 5.54 -9.11
N ALA A 326 8.68 5.57 -8.32
CA ALA A 326 8.76 5.86 -6.88
C ALA A 326 9.59 4.79 -6.15
N ALA A 327 9.35 3.52 -6.45
CA ALA A 327 10.09 2.39 -5.88
C ALA A 327 11.58 2.44 -6.26
N SER A 328 11.90 2.59 -7.55
CA SER A 328 13.31 2.69 -8.02
C SER A 328 14.05 3.89 -7.44
N ARG A 329 13.37 5.04 -7.20
CA ARG A 329 13.99 6.18 -6.52
C ARG A 329 14.31 5.87 -5.06
N LYS A 330 13.42 5.16 -4.36
CA LYS A 330 13.66 4.67 -3.00
C LYS A 330 14.87 3.74 -2.97
N ASP A 331 14.98 2.78 -3.89
CA ASP A 331 16.09 1.84 -3.99
C ASP A 331 17.42 2.54 -4.27
N ALA A 332 17.39 3.60 -5.09
CA ALA A 332 18.54 4.45 -5.36
C ALA A 332 18.90 5.42 -4.21
N GLY A 333 18.21 5.40 -3.07
CA GLY A 333 18.43 6.31 -1.95
C GLY A 333 18.08 7.79 -2.26
N LEU A 334 17.32 8.04 -3.33
CA LEU A 334 16.91 9.38 -3.74
C LEU A 334 15.64 9.83 -3.00
N ALA A 335 15.41 11.14 -2.92
CA ALA A 335 14.14 11.68 -2.40
C ALA A 335 12.97 11.21 -3.26
N TYR A 336 11.98 10.55 -2.65
CA TYR A 336 10.86 9.91 -3.35
C TYR A 336 9.47 10.30 -2.82
N THR A 337 9.37 11.12 -1.78
CA THR A 337 8.10 11.54 -1.16
C THR A 337 7.07 12.04 -2.17
N LYS A 338 7.49 12.93 -3.08
CA LYS A 338 6.61 13.44 -4.16
C LYS A 338 6.20 12.33 -5.13
N ASP A 339 7.14 11.50 -5.52
CA ASP A 339 6.90 10.41 -6.49
C ASP A 339 5.97 9.35 -5.89
N ALA A 340 6.12 9.00 -4.62
CA ALA A 340 5.24 8.09 -3.89
C ALA A 340 3.81 8.65 -3.76
N ALA A 341 3.68 9.97 -3.47
CA ALA A 341 2.37 10.62 -3.42
C ALA A 341 1.68 10.64 -4.79
N MET A 342 2.41 10.93 -5.88
CA MET A 342 1.90 10.85 -7.26
C MET A 342 1.47 9.43 -7.63
N ALA A 343 2.29 8.42 -7.29
CA ALA A 343 1.99 7.03 -7.55
C ALA A 343 0.68 6.60 -6.86
N LYS A 344 0.54 6.88 -5.56
CA LYS A 344 -0.64 6.54 -4.76
C LYS A 344 -1.89 7.22 -5.27
N LEU A 345 -1.83 8.51 -5.56
CA LEU A 345 -2.96 9.28 -6.10
C LEU A 345 -3.44 8.69 -7.43
N CYS A 346 -2.53 8.60 -8.41
CA CYS A 346 -2.89 8.12 -9.75
C CYS A 346 -3.35 6.66 -9.75
N ALA A 347 -2.72 5.78 -8.94
CA ALA A 347 -3.08 4.37 -8.88
C ALA A 347 -4.45 4.15 -8.23
N SER A 348 -4.76 4.84 -7.13
CA SER A 348 -6.05 4.72 -6.46
C SER A 348 -7.21 5.23 -7.33
N GLU A 349 -7.04 6.37 -8.00
CA GLU A 349 -8.03 6.89 -8.95
C GLU A 349 -8.20 5.97 -10.17
N ALA A 350 -7.10 5.42 -10.71
CA ALA A 350 -7.15 4.47 -11.82
C ALA A 350 -7.86 3.17 -11.43
N ALA A 351 -7.63 2.66 -10.22
CA ALA A 351 -8.28 1.46 -9.71
C ALA A 351 -9.80 1.65 -9.55
N THR A 352 -10.22 2.74 -8.92
CA THR A 352 -11.64 3.07 -8.77
C THR A 352 -12.31 3.25 -10.12
N PHE A 353 -11.66 3.96 -11.05
CA PHE A 353 -12.15 4.11 -12.42
C PHE A 353 -12.27 2.75 -13.13
N ALA A 354 -11.23 1.90 -13.08
CA ALA A 354 -11.24 0.59 -13.74
C ALA A 354 -12.32 -0.32 -13.16
N ALA A 355 -12.47 -0.39 -11.84
CA ALA A 355 -13.49 -1.19 -11.18
C ALA A 355 -14.91 -0.70 -11.53
N HIS A 356 -15.14 0.62 -11.59
CA HIS A 356 -16.40 1.20 -12.06
C HIS A 356 -16.71 0.81 -13.50
N GLN A 357 -15.73 0.93 -14.41
CA GLN A 357 -15.92 0.57 -15.81
C GLN A 357 -16.13 -0.93 -16.00
N ALA A 358 -15.49 -1.78 -15.19
CA ALA A 358 -15.70 -3.22 -15.24
C ALA A 358 -17.17 -3.59 -14.96
N ILE A 359 -17.78 -3.01 -13.91
CA ILE A 359 -19.21 -3.19 -13.63
C ILE A 359 -20.05 -2.77 -14.86
N GLN A 360 -19.71 -1.62 -15.46
CA GLN A 360 -20.46 -1.11 -16.62
C GLN A 360 -20.31 -2.00 -17.86
N VAL A 361 -19.12 -2.58 -18.09
CA VAL A 361 -18.88 -3.53 -19.21
C VAL A 361 -19.66 -4.83 -19.01
N LEU A 362 -19.71 -5.33 -17.77
CA LEU A 362 -20.43 -6.57 -17.45
C LEU A 362 -21.96 -6.35 -17.38
N GLY A 363 -22.42 -5.11 -17.21
CA GLY A 363 -23.84 -4.79 -17.07
C GLY A 363 -24.43 -5.43 -15.82
N GLY A 364 -25.61 -6.07 -15.92
CA GLY A 364 -26.26 -6.74 -14.80
C GLY A 364 -25.37 -7.78 -14.09
N MET A 365 -24.53 -8.51 -14.84
CA MET A 365 -23.57 -9.46 -14.26
C MET A 365 -22.46 -8.78 -13.46
N GLY A 366 -22.13 -7.53 -13.72
CA GLY A 366 -21.17 -6.77 -12.94
C GLY A 366 -21.75 -6.26 -11.61
N TYR A 367 -23.07 -6.23 -11.48
CA TYR A 367 -23.76 -5.72 -10.31
C TYR A 367 -24.13 -6.79 -9.27
N VAL A 368 -24.10 -8.05 -9.65
CA VAL A 368 -24.37 -9.20 -8.79
C VAL A 368 -23.08 -9.88 -8.36
N SER A 369 -23.09 -10.54 -7.19
CA SER A 369 -21.90 -11.15 -6.57
C SER A 369 -21.42 -12.44 -7.22
N ASP A 370 -22.09 -12.93 -8.27
CA ASP A 370 -21.66 -14.08 -9.08
C ASP A 370 -20.36 -13.79 -9.85
N MET A 371 -20.11 -12.51 -10.15
CA MET A 371 -18.90 -12.01 -10.80
C MET A 371 -18.13 -11.07 -9.87
N PRO A 372 -16.81 -11.05 -9.93
CA PRO A 372 -15.99 -10.32 -8.95
C PRO A 372 -15.96 -8.78 -9.15
N ALA A 373 -16.61 -8.24 -10.18
CA ALA A 373 -16.52 -6.82 -10.53
C ALA A 373 -17.03 -5.89 -9.42
N GLU A 374 -18.14 -6.25 -8.75
CA GLU A 374 -18.69 -5.47 -7.62
C GLU A 374 -17.73 -5.48 -6.43
N ARG A 375 -17.04 -6.61 -6.15
CA ARG A 375 -16.04 -6.70 -5.09
C ARG A 375 -14.86 -5.80 -5.38
N PHE A 376 -14.32 -5.79 -6.60
CA PHE A 376 -13.23 -4.90 -6.98
C PHE A 376 -13.59 -3.43 -6.79
N TYR A 377 -14.83 -3.05 -7.05
CA TYR A 377 -15.29 -1.67 -6.83
C TYR A 377 -15.34 -1.32 -5.34
N ARG A 378 -15.78 -2.23 -4.48
CA ARG A 378 -15.77 -2.05 -3.03
C ARG A 378 -14.34 -2.00 -2.46
N ASP A 379 -13.47 -2.88 -2.94
CA ASP A 379 -12.08 -2.98 -2.50
C ASP A 379 -11.25 -1.78 -2.95
N ALA A 380 -11.45 -1.28 -4.18
CA ALA A 380 -10.70 -0.14 -4.70
C ALA A 380 -10.93 1.15 -3.88
N ARG A 381 -12.13 1.34 -3.35
CA ARG A 381 -12.51 2.61 -2.71
C ARG A 381 -11.63 2.99 -1.53
N ILE A 382 -11.15 2.03 -0.73
CA ILE A 382 -10.29 2.32 0.42
C ILE A 382 -8.94 2.90 0.02
N THR A 383 -8.44 2.56 -1.16
CA THR A 383 -7.11 3.01 -1.64
C THR A 383 -7.02 4.53 -1.82
N GLU A 384 -8.14 5.23 -1.93
CA GLU A 384 -8.20 6.68 -1.96
C GLU A 384 -8.24 7.32 -0.56
N ILE A 385 -8.49 6.53 0.50
CA ILE A 385 -8.76 7.03 1.85
C ILE A 385 -7.56 6.81 2.78
N TYR A 386 -7.11 5.56 2.97
CA TYR A 386 -6.06 5.26 3.96
C TYR A 386 -4.64 5.59 3.46
N GLU A 387 -3.69 5.59 4.39
CA GLU A 387 -2.29 6.01 4.18
C GLU A 387 -2.15 7.41 3.55
N GLY A 388 -3.06 8.30 3.95
CA GLY A 388 -3.21 9.65 3.43
C GLY A 388 -4.22 9.72 2.29
N THR A 389 -5.32 10.44 2.52
CA THR A 389 -6.38 10.62 1.53
C THR A 389 -5.87 11.22 0.22
N SER A 390 -6.65 11.14 -0.86
CA SER A 390 -6.32 11.80 -2.13
C SER A 390 -6.00 13.28 -1.94
N GLU A 391 -6.74 13.98 -1.06
CA GLU A 391 -6.50 15.39 -0.72
C GLU A 391 -5.13 15.59 -0.05
N VAL A 392 -4.74 14.70 0.87
CA VAL A 392 -3.41 14.73 1.49
C VAL A 392 -2.31 14.50 0.45
N GLN A 393 -2.50 13.58 -0.51
CA GLN A 393 -1.55 13.39 -1.60
C GLN A 393 -1.40 14.66 -2.44
N HIS A 394 -2.50 15.34 -2.80
CA HIS A 394 -2.45 16.62 -3.50
C HIS A 394 -1.64 17.68 -2.73
N VAL A 395 -1.84 17.79 -1.41
CA VAL A 395 -1.07 18.72 -0.56
C VAL A 395 0.42 18.37 -0.59
N VAL A 396 0.78 17.09 -0.41
CA VAL A 396 2.18 16.63 -0.44
C VAL A 396 2.83 16.93 -1.78
N ILE A 397 2.15 16.63 -2.90
CA ILE A 397 2.64 16.90 -4.24
C ILE A 397 2.85 18.40 -4.46
N ALA A 398 1.83 19.22 -4.16
CA ALA A 398 1.87 20.66 -4.37
C ALA A 398 3.00 21.32 -3.59
N LEU A 399 3.15 20.98 -2.28
CA LEU A 399 4.22 21.54 -1.44
C LEU A 399 5.62 21.19 -1.98
N ASN A 400 5.83 19.96 -2.46
CA ASN A 400 7.12 19.57 -3.02
C ASN A 400 7.41 20.24 -4.36
N VAL A 401 6.40 20.41 -5.22
CA VAL A 401 6.54 21.14 -6.49
C VAL A 401 6.84 22.60 -6.21
N LEU A 402 6.04 23.28 -5.40
CA LEU A 402 6.23 24.69 -5.08
C LEU A 402 7.58 24.98 -4.42
N LYS A 403 8.05 24.08 -3.55
CA LYS A 403 9.38 24.19 -2.93
C LYS A 403 10.50 24.12 -3.98
N ALA A 404 10.41 23.25 -4.97
CA ALA A 404 11.38 23.15 -6.04
C ALA A 404 11.43 24.44 -6.87
N TYR A 405 10.28 24.96 -7.28
CA TYR A 405 10.19 26.22 -8.03
C TYR A 405 10.63 27.44 -7.23
N ALA A 406 10.37 27.49 -5.91
CA ALA A 406 10.84 28.59 -5.06
C ALA A 406 12.38 28.63 -4.94
N GLY A 407 13.05 27.47 -5.02
CA GLY A 407 14.51 27.37 -5.09
C GLY A 407 15.09 27.76 -6.44
N GLU A 408 14.31 27.58 -7.53
CA GLU A 408 14.69 27.88 -8.91
C GLU A 408 14.25 29.28 -9.37
N ALA A 409 13.46 30.01 -8.59
CA ALA A 409 12.92 31.33 -8.96
C ALA A 409 14.01 32.41 -9.22
N THR A 410 15.28 32.12 -8.97
CA THR A 410 16.42 32.95 -9.36
C THR A 410 16.91 32.68 -10.79
N ALA A 411 16.33 31.71 -11.50
CA ALA A 411 16.80 31.22 -12.80
C ALA A 411 15.79 31.40 -13.96
N LEU A 412 14.62 31.98 -13.72
CA LEU A 412 13.73 32.31 -14.83
C LEU A 412 14.29 33.50 -15.61
N PRO A 413 14.50 33.38 -16.93
CA PRO A 413 14.86 34.56 -17.76
C PRO A 413 13.75 35.61 -17.60
N ALA A 414 14.13 36.87 -17.47
CA ALA A 414 13.18 37.97 -17.43
C ALA A 414 12.20 37.83 -18.61
N ALA A 415 10.91 38.00 -18.32
CA ALA A 415 9.89 37.95 -19.37
C ALA A 415 10.34 38.88 -20.53
N PRO A 416 10.22 38.45 -21.80
CA PRO A 416 10.59 39.27 -22.91
C PRO A 416 9.84 40.60 -22.78
N HIS A 417 10.58 41.71 -22.86
CA HIS A 417 10.02 43.05 -22.87
C HIS A 417 8.87 43.09 -23.88
N LYS A 418 7.68 43.46 -23.44
CA LYS A 418 6.62 43.82 -24.38
C LYS A 418 7.18 44.98 -25.20
N PRO A 419 7.11 44.94 -26.55
CA PRO A 419 7.46 46.11 -27.35
C PRO A 419 6.58 47.26 -26.84
N GLU A 420 7.21 48.38 -26.52
CA GLU A 420 6.53 49.63 -26.26
C GLU A 420 5.65 49.92 -27.50
N HIS A 421 4.36 50.04 -27.28
CA HIS A 421 3.48 50.55 -28.33
C HIS A 421 3.91 51.95 -28.64
N GLU A 422 4.63 52.15 -29.74
CA GLU A 422 4.80 53.48 -30.35
C GLU A 422 3.39 54.06 -30.59
N ASP A 423 3.13 55.20 -29.94
CA ASP A 423 1.92 55.99 -30.14
C ASP A 423 1.84 56.40 -31.64
N VAL A 424 1.05 55.67 -32.42
CA VAL A 424 0.59 56.14 -33.73
C VAL A 424 -0.65 56.99 -33.49
N ALA A 425 -0.43 58.23 -33.03
CA ALA A 425 -1.44 59.27 -32.99
C ALA A 425 -0.82 60.60 -33.30
N ALA A 426 -0.49 60.83 -34.63
CA ALA A 426 -0.39 62.14 -35.17
C ALA A 426 -0.13 62.05 -36.69
N ALA A 427 -1.16 61.86 -37.51
CA ALA A 427 -1.21 62.30 -38.88
C ALA A 427 -2.60 61.99 -39.49
N ALA A 428 -3.57 62.88 -39.31
CA ALA A 428 -4.61 63.25 -40.28
C ALA A 428 -5.41 64.44 -39.72
#